data_4e16a343340b363a988c7bdd30bb0fd2
#
_entry.id   4e16a343340b363a988c7bdd30bb0fd2
#
_cell.length_a   1.000
_cell.length_b   1.000
_cell.length_c   1.000
_cell.angle_alpha   90.00
_cell.angle_beta   90.00
_cell.angle_gamma   90.00
#
_symmetry.space_group_name_H-M   'P 1'
#
loop_
_entity.id
_entity.type
_entity.pdbx_description
1 polymer ?
#
loop_
_entity_poly.entity_id
_entity_poly.type
_entity_poly.pdbx_seq_one_letter_code
_entity_poly.pdbx_strand_id
1 'polypeptide(L)'
;FLGRTHSLEQAEAAFVTARGIFDRASLDLIYARPEQTLAGWARELEYALALEPAHMSLYQLTIEPNTPFFTRHAAGKFDMPDEALAADMYELTQETCAAAGLPAYEVSNHARDGHACRHNLASWRGGDYFGIGPGAHGRVHTAQGRAATEALAKPAAWLKSLVGGGDGLSEKR
;
A
#
# COMPACT_ATOMS: atom_id res chain seq x y z
N PHE A 1 8.15 15.53 2.71
CA PHE A 1 9.09 14.55 2.16
C PHE A 1 8.47 13.72 1.03
N LEU A 2 7.31 13.10 1.24
CA LEU A 2 6.66 12.21 0.26
C LEU A 2 6.07 12.92 -0.98
N GLY A 3 6.12 14.24 -1.07
CA GLY A 3 5.62 15.00 -2.22
C GLY A 3 4.09 14.97 -2.38
N ARG A 4 3.36 14.74 -1.29
CA ARG A 4 1.89 14.78 -1.30
C ARG A 4 1.40 16.20 -1.56
N THR A 5 0.34 16.36 -2.35
CA THR A 5 -0.24 17.64 -2.73
C THR A 5 -1.30 18.13 -1.75
N HIS A 6 -1.77 17.27 -0.84
CA HIS A 6 -2.76 17.58 0.19
C HIS A 6 -2.10 17.80 1.56
N SER A 7 -2.73 18.60 2.41
CA SER A 7 -2.36 18.78 3.82
C SER A 7 -2.96 17.69 4.71
N LEU A 8 -2.55 17.65 5.99
CA LEU A 8 -3.12 16.76 6.99
C LEU A 8 -4.62 17.03 7.17
N GLU A 9 -5.01 18.29 7.31
CA GLU A 9 -6.41 18.70 7.49
C GLU A 9 -7.28 18.29 6.30
N GLN A 10 -6.73 18.35 5.08
CA GLN A 10 -7.42 17.89 3.88
C GLN A 10 -7.59 16.36 3.87
N ALA A 11 -6.58 15.61 4.33
CA ALA A 11 -6.67 14.16 4.44
C ALA A 11 -7.72 13.74 5.48
N GLU A 12 -7.76 14.41 6.63
CA GLU A 12 -8.76 14.20 7.68
C GLU A 12 -10.17 14.49 7.19
N ALA A 13 -10.38 15.67 6.59
CA ALA A 13 -11.67 16.06 6.03
C ALA A 13 -12.17 15.05 4.97
N ALA A 14 -11.26 14.54 4.13
CA ALA A 14 -11.57 13.51 3.16
C ALA A 14 -11.96 12.18 3.84
N PHE A 15 -11.24 11.77 4.88
CA PHE A 15 -11.56 10.56 5.63
C PHE A 15 -12.91 10.67 6.36
N VAL A 16 -13.18 11.79 7.04
CA VAL A 16 -14.47 12.05 7.70
C VAL A 16 -15.61 12.02 6.69
N THR A 17 -15.42 12.64 5.53
CA THR A 17 -16.40 12.62 4.43
C THR A 17 -16.64 11.18 3.93
N ALA A 18 -15.57 10.42 3.71
CA ALA A 18 -15.67 9.03 3.26
C ALA A 18 -16.42 8.16 4.26
N ARG A 19 -16.14 8.30 5.57
CA ARG A 19 -16.87 7.59 6.64
C ARG A 19 -18.36 7.95 6.72
N GLY A 20 -18.71 9.17 6.34
CA GLY A 20 -20.12 9.60 6.30
C GLY A 20 -20.92 9.05 5.12
N ILE A 21 -20.22 8.56 4.08
CA ILE A 21 -20.83 8.08 2.84
C ILE A 21 -20.74 6.56 2.70
N PHE A 22 -19.61 5.98 3.11
CA PHE A 22 -19.29 4.57 2.92
C PHE A 22 -19.21 3.82 4.26
N ASP A 23 -19.74 2.62 4.31
CA ASP A 23 -19.64 1.73 5.48
C ASP A 23 -18.19 1.30 5.76
N ARG A 24 -17.33 1.39 4.76
CA ARG A 24 -15.92 0.94 4.83
C ARG A 24 -15.00 2.01 4.24
N ALA A 25 -14.21 2.61 5.08
CA ALA A 25 -13.16 3.56 4.71
C ALA A 25 -11.83 3.10 5.33
N SER A 26 -10.72 3.35 4.63
CA SER A 26 -9.36 3.03 5.07
C SER A 26 -8.50 4.28 5.13
N LEU A 27 -7.58 4.29 6.09
CA LEU A 27 -6.47 5.23 6.14
C LEU A 27 -5.18 4.52 5.74
N ASP A 28 -4.41 5.18 4.87
CA ASP A 28 -3.09 4.69 4.46
C ASP A 28 -2.01 5.63 5.01
N LEU A 29 -1.06 5.07 5.76
CA LEU A 29 0.10 5.79 6.29
C LEU A 29 1.39 5.13 5.82
N ILE A 30 2.44 5.94 5.72
CA ILE A 30 3.80 5.48 5.41
C ILE A 30 4.71 5.86 6.55
N TYR A 31 5.35 4.89 7.18
CA TYR A 31 6.31 5.07 8.27
C TYR A 31 7.73 4.66 7.87
N ALA A 32 8.66 4.70 8.81
CA ALA A 32 10.10 4.52 8.58
C ALA A 32 10.64 5.49 7.53
N ARG A 33 10.17 6.75 7.58
CA ARG A 33 10.64 7.82 6.72
C ARG A 33 11.99 8.37 7.23
N PRO A 34 12.78 9.01 6.37
CA PRO A 34 13.97 9.74 6.80
C PRO A 34 13.70 10.62 8.02
N GLU A 35 14.61 10.62 8.97
CA GLU A 35 14.56 11.40 10.21
C GLU A 35 13.38 11.08 11.15
N GLN A 36 12.53 10.12 10.82
CA GLN A 36 11.43 9.71 11.69
C GLN A 36 11.98 8.97 12.91
N THR A 37 11.56 9.36 14.10
CA THR A 37 11.91 8.67 15.34
C THR A 37 10.79 7.72 15.77
N LEU A 38 11.10 6.72 16.60
CA LEU A 38 10.11 5.81 17.15
C LEU A 38 9.00 6.57 17.90
N ALA A 39 9.36 7.54 18.73
CA ALA A 39 8.40 8.38 19.45
C ALA A 39 7.58 9.30 18.53
N GLY A 40 8.17 9.72 17.40
CA GLY A 40 7.45 10.46 16.36
C GLY A 40 6.39 9.60 15.70
N TRP A 41 6.76 8.38 15.32
CA TRP A 41 5.84 7.42 14.74
C TRP A 41 4.71 7.02 15.71
N ALA A 42 5.04 6.77 16.98
CA ALA A 42 4.02 6.48 18.00
C ALA A 42 2.91 7.54 18.04
N ARG A 43 3.29 8.82 18.10
CA ARG A 43 2.32 9.93 18.13
C ARG A 43 1.48 10.03 16.85
N GLU A 44 2.09 9.80 15.67
CA GLU A 44 1.36 9.80 14.39
C GLU A 44 0.34 8.66 14.34
N LEU A 45 0.72 7.48 14.81
CA LEU A 45 -0.15 6.31 14.84
C LEU A 45 -1.32 6.50 15.84
N GLU A 46 -1.04 7.01 17.05
CA GLU A 46 -2.08 7.36 18.04
C GLU A 46 -3.06 8.38 17.48
N TYR A 47 -2.55 9.40 16.79
CA TYR A 47 -3.39 10.40 16.14
C TYR A 47 -4.30 9.80 15.07
N ALA A 48 -3.77 8.93 14.22
CA ALA A 48 -4.57 8.25 13.20
C ALA A 48 -5.61 7.30 13.81
N LEU A 49 -5.28 6.60 14.89
CA LEU A 49 -6.20 5.73 15.61
C LEU A 49 -7.33 6.52 16.30
N ALA A 50 -7.06 7.76 16.75
CA ALA A 50 -8.07 8.64 17.32
C ALA A 50 -9.16 9.06 16.30
N LEU A 51 -8.91 8.92 15.00
CA LEU A 51 -9.92 9.08 13.95
C LEU A 51 -10.87 7.86 13.84
N GLU A 52 -10.66 6.83 14.69
CA GLU A 52 -11.47 5.60 14.76
C GLU A 52 -11.64 4.88 13.42
N PRO A 53 -10.56 4.62 12.65
CA PRO A 53 -10.66 3.87 11.41
C PRO A 53 -11.12 2.43 11.67
N ALA A 54 -11.85 1.86 10.71
CA ALA A 54 -12.17 0.44 10.74
C ALA A 54 -11.08 -0.42 10.04
N HIS A 55 -10.28 0.21 9.20
CA HIS A 55 -9.16 -0.40 8.47
C HIS A 55 -8.04 0.61 8.28
N MET A 56 -6.79 0.14 8.37
CA MET A 56 -5.59 0.93 8.09
C MET A 56 -4.59 0.11 7.26
N SER A 57 -3.97 0.76 6.30
CA SER A 57 -2.78 0.25 5.60
C SER A 57 -1.56 1.03 6.09
N LEU A 58 -0.61 0.36 6.72
CA LEU A 58 0.55 0.96 7.35
C LEU A 58 1.81 0.42 6.66
N TYR A 59 2.32 1.20 5.69
CA TYR A 59 3.43 0.77 4.85
C TYR A 59 4.75 1.31 5.36
N GLN A 60 5.72 0.42 5.53
CA GLN A 60 7.11 0.84 5.71
C GLN A 60 7.64 1.42 4.40
N LEU A 61 8.27 2.60 4.45
CA LEU A 61 8.84 3.23 3.27
C LEU A 61 9.95 2.36 2.68
N THR A 62 9.78 1.99 1.41
CA THR A 62 10.81 1.31 0.61
C THR A 62 11.28 2.21 -0.53
N ILE A 63 12.55 2.07 -0.88
CA ILE A 63 13.17 2.84 -1.98
C ILE A 63 13.20 1.97 -3.23
N GLU A 64 12.22 2.16 -4.09
CA GLU A 64 12.08 1.38 -5.31
C GLU A 64 13.04 1.85 -6.42
N PRO A 65 13.72 0.95 -7.12
CA PRO A 65 14.55 1.27 -8.28
C PRO A 65 13.79 2.09 -9.34
N ASN A 66 14.54 2.93 -10.06
CA ASN A 66 14.00 3.78 -11.13
C ASN A 66 12.99 4.85 -10.67
N THR A 67 12.97 5.19 -9.38
CA THR A 67 12.18 6.30 -8.83
C THR A 67 13.05 7.52 -8.54
N PRO A 68 12.48 8.73 -8.46
CA PRO A 68 13.20 9.92 -7.98
C PRO A 68 13.77 9.74 -6.57
N PHE A 69 13.11 8.99 -5.69
CA PHE A 69 13.61 8.65 -4.35
C PHE A 69 14.88 7.81 -4.43
N PHE A 70 14.92 6.80 -5.29
CA PHE A 70 16.10 5.97 -5.49
C PHE A 70 17.31 6.83 -5.90
N THR A 71 17.13 7.70 -6.90
CA THR A 71 18.22 8.60 -7.36
C THR A 71 18.70 9.53 -6.27
N ARG A 72 17.80 10.10 -5.47
CA ARG A 72 18.14 11.02 -4.37
C ARG A 72 18.84 10.28 -3.22
N HIS A 73 18.38 9.10 -2.85
CA HIS A 73 19.00 8.26 -1.82
C HIS A 73 20.42 7.82 -2.25
N ALA A 74 20.58 7.32 -3.47
CA ALA A 74 21.88 6.95 -4.04
C ALA A 74 22.86 8.13 -4.10
N ALA A 75 22.35 9.35 -4.22
CA ALA A 75 23.15 10.59 -4.16
C ALA A 75 23.38 11.12 -2.73
N GLY A 76 23.04 10.35 -1.67
CA GLY A 76 23.24 10.72 -0.27
C GLY A 76 22.44 11.95 0.17
N LYS A 77 21.27 12.19 -0.42
CA LYS A 77 20.45 13.38 -0.08
C LYS A 77 19.58 13.16 1.18
N PHE A 78 19.44 11.95 1.62
CA PHE A 78 18.80 11.54 2.86
C PHE A 78 19.20 10.11 3.20
N ASP A 79 19.13 9.77 4.47
CA ASP A 79 19.34 8.41 4.98
C ASP A 79 18.00 7.81 5.42
N MET A 80 17.87 6.49 5.23
CA MET A 80 16.74 5.74 5.78
C MET A 80 17.04 5.39 7.24
N PRO A 81 16.02 5.18 8.09
CA PRO A 81 16.19 4.55 9.38
C PRO A 81 16.98 3.24 9.23
N ASP A 82 17.81 2.92 10.20
CA ASP A 82 18.48 1.62 10.24
C ASP A 82 17.48 0.48 10.46
N GLU A 83 17.94 -0.75 10.22
CA GLU A 83 17.08 -1.94 10.30
C GLU A 83 16.49 -2.15 11.69
N ALA A 84 17.25 -1.81 12.76
CA ALA A 84 16.78 -1.94 14.13
C ALA A 84 15.62 -0.98 14.42
N LEU A 85 15.80 0.31 14.09
CA LEU A 85 14.73 1.30 14.26
C LEU A 85 13.51 0.98 13.40
N ALA A 86 13.71 0.49 12.18
CA ALA A 86 12.62 0.08 11.30
C ALA A 86 11.85 -1.13 11.87
N ALA A 87 12.55 -2.10 12.48
CA ALA A 87 11.94 -3.23 13.17
C ALA A 87 11.17 -2.77 14.43
N ASP A 88 11.76 -1.90 15.25
CA ASP A 88 11.08 -1.34 16.42
C ASP A 88 9.79 -0.60 16.04
N MET A 89 9.81 0.17 14.93
CA MET A 89 8.61 0.83 14.42
C MET A 89 7.55 -0.17 13.96
N TYR A 90 7.96 -1.28 13.35
CA TYR A 90 7.04 -2.35 12.96
C TYR A 90 6.41 -3.00 14.18
N GLU A 91 7.19 -3.38 15.19
CA GLU A 91 6.69 -3.99 16.42
C GLU A 91 5.72 -3.05 17.15
N LEU A 92 6.11 -1.79 17.33
CA LEU A 92 5.24 -0.75 17.90
C LEU A 92 3.90 -0.66 17.15
N THR A 93 3.95 -0.71 15.82
CA THR A 93 2.75 -0.65 14.98
C THR A 93 1.82 -1.83 15.25
N GLN A 94 2.36 -3.05 15.32
CA GLN A 94 1.58 -4.26 15.60
C GLN A 94 0.90 -4.18 16.98
N GLU A 95 1.67 -3.83 18.00
CA GLU A 95 1.19 -3.75 19.38
C GLU A 95 0.12 -2.67 19.55
N THR A 96 0.39 -1.46 19.04
CA THR A 96 -0.51 -0.31 19.20
C THR A 96 -1.83 -0.53 18.44
N CYS A 97 -1.78 -1.03 17.21
CA CYS A 97 -2.98 -1.33 16.45
C CYS A 97 -3.79 -2.46 17.09
N ALA A 98 -3.14 -3.53 17.55
CA ALA A 98 -3.83 -4.64 18.23
C ALA A 98 -4.51 -4.15 19.52
N ALA A 99 -3.84 -3.35 20.34
CA ALA A 99 -4.40 -2.75 21.56
C ALA A 99 -5.61 -1.85 21.27
N ALA A 100 -5.63 -1.17 20.12
CA ALA A 100 -6.75 -0.36 19.65
C ALA A 100 -7.89 -1.17 18.98
N GLY A 101 -7.80 -2.51 18.95
CA GLY A 101 -8.80 -3.38 18.33
C GLY A 101 -8.71 -3.44 16.80
N LEU A 102 -7.55 -3.12 16.23
CA LEU A 102 -7.22 -3.28 14.82
C LEU A 102 -6.04 -4.25 14.65
N PRO A 103 -6.17 -5.55 14.96
CA PRO A 103 -5.07 -6.50 14.75
C PRO A 103 -4.69 -6.59 13.29
N ALA A 104 -3.42 -6.90 13.02
CA ALA A 104 -2.97 -7.21 11.67
C ALA A 104 -3.66 -8.47 11.15
N TYR A 105 -4.13 -8.44 9.91
CA TYR A 105 -4.62 -9.62 9.21
C TYR A 105 -3.65 -10.05 8.09
N GLU A 106 -2.65 -9.24 7.81
CA GLU A 106 -1.47 -9.52 6.99
C GLU A 106 -0.35 -8.53 7.37
N VAL A 107 0.75 -8.48 6.63
CA VAL A 107 1.99 -7.79 7.02
C VAL A 107 1.81 -6.30 7.29
N SER A 108 1.04 -5.58 6.47
CA SER A 108 0.92 -4.11 6.50
C SER A 108 -0.51 -3.61 6.67
N ASN A 109 -1.49 -4.50 6.78
CA ASN A 109 -2.88 -4.11 6.88
C ASN A 109 -3.53 -4.57 8.18
N HIS A 110 -4.21 -3.64 8.82
CA HIS A 110 -4.84 -3.78 10.13
C HIS A 110 -6.32 -3.49 10.02
N ALA A 111 -7.16 -4.27 10.69
CA ALA A 111 -8.60 -4.06 10.61
C ALA A 111 -9.33 -4.52 11.89
N ARG A 112 -10.44 -3.85 12.20
CA ARG A 112 -11.45 -4.38 13.12
C ARG A 112 -12.04 -5.66 12.55
N ASP A 113 -12.61 -6.48 13.42
CA ASP A 113 -13.29 -7.70 12.98
C ASP A 113 -14.33 -7.42 11.89
N GLY A 114 -14.35 -8.25 10.83
CA GLY A 114 -15.22 -8.08 9.65
C GLY A 114 -14.79 -6.99 8.67
N HIS A 115 -13.76 -6.18 8.95
CA HIS A 115 -13.34 -5.04 8.12
C HIS A 115 -12.08 -5.28 7.28
N ALA A 116 -11.49 -6.48 7.31
CA ALA A 116 -10.35 -6.81 6.46
C ALA A 116 -10.67 -6.59 4.95
N CYS A 117 -9.74 -6.00 4.21
CA CYS A 117 -9.93 -5.71 2.79
C CYS A 117 -10.03 -7.00 1.97
N ARG A 118 -11.17 -7.19 1.29
CA ARG A 118 -11.42 -8.42 0.50
C ARG A 118 -10.42 -8.60 -0.63
N HIS A 119 -10.01 -7.51 -1.27
CA HIS A 119 -8.99 -7.55 -2.33
C HIS A 119 -7.64 -8.05 -1.79
N ASN A 120 -7.18 -7.52 -0.66
CA ASN A 120 -5.93 -7.96 -0.02
C ASN A 120 -6.02 -9.44 0.38
N LEU A 121 -7.12 -9.84 1.03
CA LEU A 121 -7.33 -11.24 1.42
C LEU A 121 -7.38 -12.17 0.21
N ALA A 122 -7.97 -11.76 -0.91
CA ALA A 122 -7.99 -12.57 -2.13
C ALA A 122 -6.56 -12.82 -2.63
N SER A 123 -5.71 -11.80 -2.65
CA SER A 123 -4.30 -11.91 -3.04
C SER A 123 -3.51 -12.82 -2.08
N TRP A 124 -3.63 -12.60 -0.78
CA TRP A 124 -2.94 -13.37 0.26
C TRP A 124 -3.36 -14.84 0.32
N ARG A 125 -4.62 -15.12 0.02
CA ARG A 125 -5.15 -16.50 -0.06
C ARG A 125 -4.90 -17.17 -1.40
N GLY A 126 -4.17 -16.55 -2.29
CA GLY A 126 -3.88 -17.07 -3.62
C GLY A 126 -5.10 -17.10 -4.56
N GLY A 127 -6.09 -16.25 -4.31
CA GLY A 127 -7.26 -16.11 -5.18
C GLY A 127 -6.92 -15.56 -6.55
N ASP A 128 -7.87 -15.69 -7.48
CA ASP A 128 -7.75 -15.13 -8.82
C ASP A 128 -8.03 -13.64 -8.83
N TYR A 129 -7.24 -12.93 -9.63
CA TYR A 129 -7.49 -11.51 -9.94
C TYR A 129 -6.97 -11.18 -11.34
N PHE A 130 -7.66 -10.25 -12.00
CA PHE A 130 -7.29 -9.75 -13.31
C PHE A 130 -6.51 -8.45 -13.18
N GLY A 131 -5.33 -8.39 -13.81
CA GLY A 131 -4.61 -7.13 -13.98
C GLY A 131 -5.18 -6.37 -15.18
N ILE A 132 -5.71 -5.18 -14.96
CA ILE A 132 -6.30 -4.34 -16.01
C ILE A 132 -5.54 -3.02 -16.08
N GLY A 133 -5.03 -2.69 -17.26
CA GLY A 133 -4.29 -1.47 -17.52
C GLY A 133 -2.78 -1.69 -17.72
N PRO A 134 -2.05 -0.62 -18.11
CA PRO A 134 -0.62 -0.71 -18.35
C PRO A 134 0.14 -1.03 -17.07
N GLY A 135 1.07 -1.99 -17.15
CA GLY A 135 1.89 -2.46 -16.03
C GLY A 135 1.14 -3.32 -15.00
N ALA A 136 -0.12 -3.67 -15.26
CA ALA A 136 -0.90 -4.44 -14.31
C ALA A 136 -0.51 -5.92 -14.31
N HIS A 137 -0.51 -6.53 -13.13
CA HIS A 137 -0.28 -7.95 -12.91
C HIS A 137 -1.59 -8.67 -12.63
N GLY A 138 -1.73 -9.90 -13.13
CA GLY A 138 -2.87 -10.77 -12.85
C GLY A 138 -2.45 -12.17 -12.46
N ARG A 139 -3.34 -12.87 -11.78
CA ARG A 139 -3.22 -14.29 -11.43
C ARG A 139 -4.57 -14.95 -11.65
N VAL A 140 -4.62 -15.91 -12.54
CA VAL A 140 -5.88 -16.56 -12.93
C VAL A 140 -5.69 -18.06 -13.09
N HIS A 141 -6.70 -18.83 -12.72
CA HIS A 141 -6.75 -20.24 -13.02
C HIS A 141 -7.25 -20.45 -14.45
N THR A 142 -6.58 -21.33 -15.17
CA THR A 142 -6.91 -21.75 -16.54
C THR A 142 -7.05 -23.25 -16.57
N ALA A 143 -7.50 -23.81 -17.70
CA ALA A 143 -7.56 -25.26 -17.89
C ALA A 143 -6.17 -25.95 -17.80
N GLN A 144 -5.08 -25.18 -18.03
CA GLN A 144 -3.70 -25.66 -17.99
C GLN A 144 -3.03 -25.42 -16.62
N GLY A 145 -3.73 -24.82 -15.66
CA GLY A 145 -3.19 -24.46 -14.35
C GLY A 145 -3.26 -22.96 -14.05
N ARG A 146 -2.54 -22.53 -13.03
CA ARG A 146 -2.50 -21.13 -12.63
C ARG A 146 -1.54 -20.33 -13.52
N ALA A 147 -2.04 -19.30 -14.17
CA ALA A 147 -1.29 -18.41 -15.01
C ALA A 147 -1.02 -17.07 -14.32
N ALA A 148 0.19 -16.53 -14.52
CA ALA A 148 0.54 -15.16 -14.20
C ALA A 148 0.51 -14.33 -15.48
N THR A 149 -0.07 -13.14 -15.43
CA THR A 149 -0.08 -12.18 -16.52
C THR A 149 0.57 -10.88 -16.09
N GLU A 150 1.28 -10.24 -17.02
CA GLU A 150 1.85 -8.92 -16.83
C GLU A 150 1.54 -8.08 -18.07
N ALA A 151 0.95 -6.91 -17.89
CA ALA A 151 0.63 -6.02 -19.00
C ALA A 151 1.83 -5.14 -19.38
N LEU A 152 1.89 -4.70 -20.64
CA LEU A 152 2.87 -3.75 -21.11
C LEU A 152 2.88 -2.50 -20.23
N ALA A 153 4.04 -2.17 -19.66
CA ALA A 153 4.15 -1.11 -18.64
C ALA A 153 3.90 0.31 -19.16
N LYS A 154 4.27 0.58 -20.43
CA LYS A 154 4.10 1.92 -21.03
C LYS A 154 2.67 2.10 -21.55
N PRO A 155 1.90 3.11 -21.08
CA PRO A 155 0.51 3.33 -21.50
C PRO A 155 0.31 3.37 -23.02
N ALA A 156 1.18 4.08 -23.74
CA ALA A 156 1.09 4.18 -25.20
C ALA A 156 1.32 2.82 -25.90
N ALA A 157 2.25 2.00 -25.40
CA ALA A 157 2.51 0.67 -25.96
C ALA A 157 1.37 -0.30 -25.66
N TRP A 158 0.82 -0.26 -24.44
CA TRP A 158 -0.33 -1.04 -24.03
C TRP A 158 -1.56 -0.73 -24.89
N LEU A 159 -1.89 0.57 -25.03
CA LEU A 159 -3.01 1.00 -25.86
C LEU A 159 -2.82 0.62 -27.34
N LYS A 160 -1.61 0.82 -27.89
CA LYS A 160 -1.28 0.41 -29.28
C LYS A 160 -1.47 -1.09 -29.52
N SER A 161 -1.09 -1.92 -28.55
CA SER A 161 -1.30 -3.38 -28.62
C SER A 161 -2.78 -3.71 -28.70
N LEU A 162 -3.62 -3.13 -27.82
CA LEU A 162 -5.06 -3.38 -27.81
C LEU A 162 -5.76 -2.92 -29.09
N VAL A 163 -5.43 -1.72 -29.58
CA VAL A 163 -5.99 -1.20 -30.85
C VAL A 163 -5.58 -2.05 -32.04
N GLY A 164 -4.39 -2.64 -31.99
CA GLY A 164 -3.88 -3.57 -33.00
C GLY A 164 -4.42 -5.01 -32.91
N GLY A 165 -5.39 -5.27 -32.02
CA GLY A 165 -5.96 -6.61 -31.81
C GLY A 165 -5.15 -7.53 -30.91
N GLY A 166 -4.12 -7.02 -30.25
CA GLY A 166 -3.37 -7.72 -29.21
C GLY A 166 -4.09 -7.71 -27.85
N ASP A 167 -3.54 -8.42 -26.88
CA ASP A 167 -4.09 -8.52 -25.52
C ASP A 167 -3.46 -7.54 -24.52
N GLY A 168 -2.52 -6.72 -24.96
CA GLY A 168 -1.83 -5.75 -24.10
C GLY A 168 -0.84 -6.36 -23.11
N LEU A 169 -0.58 -7.68 -23.17
CA LEU A 169 0.30 -8.36 -22.24
C LEU A 169 1.75 -8.37 -22.76
N SER A 170 2.69 -8.21 -21.83
CA SER A 170 4.13 -8.41 -22.07
C SER A 170 4.51 -9.87 -21.83
N GLU A 171 3.83 -10.56 -20.89
CA GLU A 171 4.17 -11.91 -20.47
C GLU A 171 2.94 -12.68 -19.98
N LYS A 172 2.92 -13.98 -20.28
CA LYS A 172 2.03 -14.99 -19.69
C LYS A 172 2.89 -16.15 -19.22
N ARG A 173 2.81 -16.48 -17.95
CA ARG A 173 3.52 -17.60 -17.31
C ARG A 173 2.56 -18.53 -16.61
#